data_a0af6746e4db11a873459c153790de15
#
_entry.id   a0af6746e4db11a873459c153790de15
#
_cell.length_a   1.000
_cell.length_b   1.000
_cell.length_c   1.000
_cell.angle_alpha   90.00
_cell.angle_beta   90.00
_cell.angle_gamma   90.00
#
_symmetry.space_group_name_H-M   'P 1'
#
loop_
_entity.id
_entity.type
_entity.pdbx_description
1 polymer ?
#
loop_
_entity_poly.entity_id
_entity_poly.type
_entity_poly.pdbx_seq_one_letter_code
_entity_poly.pdbx_strand_id
1 'polypeptide(L)'
;MKKNQPVKPKQNRHESENIDIMHPKLWMLFAAGIVLFGSLMIHPSSQAAVQPAENWERLAYTALQDEYEGAALNDYHYIGRTQVNEDQTKDVFRVTVKEGSTRFAAHAEIYFHPVTGHLISINVFRL
;
A
#
# COMPACT_ATOMS: atom_id res chain seq x y z
N MET A 1 21.24 76.96 11.98
CA MET A 1 20.06 76.15 12.42
C MET A 1 19.33 75.62 11.20
N LYS A 2 19.59 74.37 10.80
CA LYS A 2 18.88 73.71 9.69
C LYS A 2 17.70 72.95 10.28
N LYS A 3 16.47 73.39 9.93
CA LYS A 3 15.23 72.73 10.33
C LYS A 3 15.10 71.43 9.51
N ASN A 4 15.17 70.27 10.17
CA ASN A 4 14.81 69.01 9.63
C ASN A 4 13.29 68.95 9.41
N GLN A 5 12.87 68.80 8.16
CA GLN A 5 11.50 68.50 7.82
C GLN A 5 11.29 66.97 7.88
N PRO A 6 10.19 66.49 8.47
CA PRO A 6 9.89 65.07 8.47
C PRO A 6 9.43 64.61 7.07
N VAL A 7 10.09 63.56 6.60
CA VAL A 7 9.72 62.87 5.36
C VAL A 7 8.39 62.14 5.59
N LYS A 8 7.36 62.49 4.84
CA LYS A 8 6.09 61.76 4.81
C LYS A 8 6.31 60.37 4.21
N PRO A 9 5.84 59.29 4.82
CA PRO A 9 5.86 57.97 4.16
C PRO A 9 4.90 57.98 2.98
N LYS A 10 5.39 57.52 1.83
CA LYS A 10 4.57 57.23 0.64
C LYS A 10 3.63 56.08 0.99
N GLN A 11 2.37 56.41 1.04
CA GLN A 11 1.27 55.46 1.13
C GLN A 11 1.21 54.72 -0.20
N ASN A 12 1.76 53.51 -0.23
CA ASN A 12 1.51 52.58 -1.33
C ASN A 12 0.02 52.25 -1.29
N ARG A 13 -0.71 52.90 -2.16
CA ARG A 13 -2.08 52.52 -2.50
C ARG A 13 -1.96 51.17 -3.20
N HIS A 14 -2.17 50.09 -2.46
CA HIS A 14 -2.51 48.80 -3.06
C HIS A 14 -3.80 49.04 -3.84
N GLU A 15 -3.63 49.15 -5.13
CA GLU A 15 -4.70 48.98 -6.07
C GLU A 15 -5.21 47.55 -5.88
N SER A 16 -6.32 47.43 -5.18
CA SER A 16 -7.06 46.19 -5.16
C SER A 16 -7.50 45.97 -6.59
N GLU A 17 -6.79 45.08 -7.31
CA GLU A 17 -7.31 44.49 -8.51
C GLU A 17 -8.67 43.91 -8.13
N ASN A 18 -9.71 44.51 -8.67
CA ASN A 18 -11.03 43.92 -8.69
C ASN A 18 -10.86 42.62 -9.48
N ILE A 19 -10.71 41.54 -8.77
CA ILE A 19 -10.93 40.21 -9.33
C ILE A 19 -12.37 40.25 -9.77
N ASP A 20 -12.57 40.42 -11.06
CA ASP A 20 -13.90 40.31 -11.66
C ASP A 20 -14.50 39.00 -11.20
N ILE A 21 -15.48 39.14 -10.31
CA ILE A 21 -16.26 38.02 -9.79
C ILE A 21 -16.87 37.37 -11.02
N MET A 22 -16.40 36.20 -11.39
CA MET A 22 -16.96 35.39 -12.47
C MET A 22 -18.47 35.43 -12.39
N HIS A 23 -19.13 35.77 -13.51
CA HIS A 23 -20.57 35.83 -13.60
C HIS A 23 -21.19 34.57 -13.00
N PRO A 24 -22.19 34.66 -12.14
CA PRO A 24 -22.83 33.49 -11.50
C PRO A 24 -23.36 32.46 -12.51
N LYS A 25 -23.63 32.89 -13.72
CA LYS A 25 -24.03 32.00 -14.82
C LYS A 25 -22.90 31.08 -15.31
N LEU A 26 -21.63 31.49 -15.23
CA LEU A 26 -20.50 30.65 -15.61
C LEU A 26 -20.20 29.62 -14.53
N TRP A 27 -20.41 29.98 -13.27
CA TRP A 27 -20.18 29.08 -12.15
C TRP A 27 -21.20 27.94 -12.11
N MET A 28 -22.43 28.19 -12.53
CA MET A 28 -23.46 27.13 -12.65
C MET A 28 -23.09 26.08 -13.71
N LEU A 29 -22.41 26.47 -14.79
CA LEU A 29 -21.98 25.53 -15.82
C LEU A 29 -20.83 24.64 -15.34
N PHE A 30 -19.93 25.15 -14.49
CA PHE A 30 -18.87 24.36 -13.87
C PHE A 30 -19.40 23.39 -12.80
N ALA A 31 -20.39 23.81 -12.01
CA ALA A 31 -21.00 22.95 -11.00
C ALA A 31 -21.77 21.78 -11.64
N ALA A 32 -22.44 21.99 -12.77
CA ALA A 32 -23.14 20.93 -13.50
C ALA A 32 -22.17 19.93 -14.14
N GLY A 33 -20.99 20.38 -14.59
CA GLY A 33 -19.95 19.50 -15.16
C GLY A 33 -19.33 18.56 -14.15
N ILE A 34 -19.14 19.02 -12.91
CA ILE A 34 -18.53 18.22 -11.84
C ILE A 34 -19.47 17.11 -11.37
N VAL A 35 -20.77 17.37 -11.33
CA VAL A 35 -21.77 16.36 -10.91
C VAL A 35 -21.89 15.24 -11.95
N LEU A 36 -21.75 15.53 -13.25
CA LEU A 36 -21.78 14.50 -14.30
C LEU A 36 -20.51 13.63 -14.35
N PHE A 37 -19.34 14.15 -13.96
CA PHE A 37 -18.13 13.36 -13.89
C PHE A 37 -18.05 12.48 -12.61
N GLY A 38 -18.76 12.85 -11.55
CA GLY A 38 -18.79 12.08 -10.31
C GLY A 38 -19.57 10.76 -10.38
N SER A 39 -20.43 10.59 -11.37
CA SER A 39 -21.29 9.40 -11.50
C SER A 39 -20.64 8.24 -12.29
N LEU A 40 -19.47 8.43 -12.87
CA LEU A 40 -18.76 7.42 -13.67
C LEU A 40 -17.51 6.86 -12.97
N MET A 41 -17.34 7.09 -11.67
CA MET A 41 -16.45 6.30 -10.86
C MET A 41 -17.11 4.93 -10.60
N ILE A 42 -17.25 4.17 -11.69
CA ILE A 42 -17.25 2.71 -11.57
C ILE A 42 -15.88 2.43 -10.97
N HIS A 43 -15.87 2.13 -9.67
CA HIS A 43 -14.73 1.50 -9.06
C HIS A 43 -14.61 0.16 -9.79
N PRO A 44 -13.61 -0.06 -10.65
CA PRO A 44 -13.28 -1.42 -10.97
C PRO A 44 -12.95 -2.02 -9.61
N SER A 45 -13.72 -2.98 -9.16
CA SER A 45 -13.25 -3.95 -8.21
C SER A 45 -12.07 -4.62 -8.90
N SER A 46 -10.92 -3.95 -8.92
CA SER A 46 -9.67 -4.58 -9.17
C SER A 46 -9.59 -5.62 -8.05
N GLN A 47 -9.85 -6.86 -8.40
CA GLN A 47 -9.28 -7.96 -7.68
C GLN A 47 -7.77 -7.73 -7.84
N ALA A 48 -7.24 -6.86 -6.99
CA ALA A 48 -5.82 -6.70 -6.82
C ALA A 48 -5.32 -8.12 -6.57
N ALA A 49 -4.41 -8.59 -7.40
CA ALA A 49 -3.75 -9.86 -7.18
C ALA A 49 -3.34 -9.86 -5.72
N VAL A 50 -3.89 -10.81 -4.92
CA VAL A 50 -3.70 -10.83 -3.48
C VAL A 50 -2.22 -11.03 -3.25
N GLN A 51 -1.52 -9.94 -3.00
CA GLN A 51 -0.11 -9.98 -2.63
C GLN A 51 -0.05 -10.42 -1.16
N PRO A 52 0.90 -11.28 -0.80
CA PRO A 52 1.14 -11.58 0.60
C PRO A 52 1.50 -10.27 1.31
N ALA A 53 1.05 -10.09 2.53
CA ALA A 53 1.55 -8.98 3.32
C ALA A 53 3.07 -9.14 3.46
N GLU A 54 3.84 -8.08 3.28
CA GLU A 54 5.31 -8.09 3.39
C GLU A 54 5.81 -8.79 4.66
N ASN A 55 5.05 -8.66 5.75
CA ASN A 55 5.33 -9.34 7.00
C ASN A 55 5.22 -10.87 6.91
N TRP A 56 4.29 -11.41 6.13
CA TRP A 56 4.11 -12.85 5.96
C TRP A 56 5.26 -13.48 5.19
N GLU A 57 5.73 -12.83 4.14
CA GLU A 57 6.89 -13.27 3.37
C GLU A 57 8.12 -13.41 4.25
N ARG A 58 8.41 -12.40 5.06
CA ARG A 58 9.54 -12.41 6.01
C ARG A 58 9.37 -13.48 7.08
N LEU A 59 8.17 -13.65 7.65
CA LEU A 59 7.90 -14.68 8.65
C LEU A 59 8.06 -16.09 8.08
N ALA A 60 7.56 -16.35 6.87
CA ALA A 60 7.72 -17.63 6.18
C ALA A 60 9.20 -17.95 5.92
N TYR A 61 9.96 -16.95 5.47
CA TYR A 61 11.39 -17.13 5.21
C TYR A 61 12.17 -17.41 6.51
N THR A 62 11.88 -16.68 7.58
CA THR A 62 12.50 -16.90 8.90
C THR A 62 12.17 -18.31 9.42
N ALA A 63 10.92 -18.74 9.32
CA ALA A 63 10.52 -20.09 9.75
C ALA A 63 11.24 -21.20 8.96
N LEU A 64 11.44 -21.00 7.64
CA LEU A 64 12.22 -21.91 6.80
C LEU A 64 13.71 -21.91 7.19
N GLN A 65 14.28 -20.76 7.55
CA GLN A 65 15.68 -20.67 8.03
C GLN A 65 15.87 -21.38 9.37
N ASP A 66 14.91 -21.23 10.29
CA ASP A 66 14.94 -21.87 11.60
C ASP A 66 14.78 -23.39 11.50
N GLU A 67 13.88 -23.88 10.61
CA GLU A 67 13.66 -25.32 10.39
C GLU A 67 14.85 -25.99 9.71
N TYR A 68 15.47 -25.31 8.73
CA TYR A 68 16.60 -25.83 7.96
C TYR A 68 17.89 -25.06 8.27
N GLU A 69 18.24 -25.00 9.56
CA GLU A 69 19.41 -24.28 10.01
C GLU A 69 20.70 -24.77 9.31
N GLY A 70 21.46 -23.83 8.77
CA GLY A 70 22.71 -24.10 8.06
C GLY A 70 22.52 -24.57 6.60
N ALA A 71 21.29 -24.76 6.13
CA ALA A 71 21.03 -25.05 4.73
C ALA A 71 21.01 -23.77 3.87
N ALA A 72 21.33 -23.93 2.58
CA ALA A 72 21.11 -22.87 1.61
C ALA A 72 19.67 -22.88 1.10
N LEU A 73 18.96 -21.75 1.26
CA LEU A 73 17.61 -21.56 0.75
C LEU A 73 17.67 -20.83 -0.59
N ASN A 74 17.13 -21.45 -1.65
CA ASN A 74 17.13 -20.93 -3.01
C ASN A 74 15.74 -20.97 -3.61
N ASP A 75 15.51 -20.21 -4.69
CA ASP A 75 14.25 -20.21 -5.44
C ASP A 75 13.03 -19.96 -4.54
N TYR A 76 13.15 -19.01 -3.62
CA TYR A 76 12.05 -18.62 -2.72
C TYR A 76 10.99 -17.85 -3.48
N HIS A 77 9.73 -18.30 -3.42
CA HIS A 77 8.63 -17.63 -4.07
C HIS A 77 7.28 -17.92 -3.43
N TYR A 78 6.38 -16.98 -3.62
CA TYR A 78 4.99 -17.07 -3.19
C TYR A 78 4.18 -17.96 -4.14
N ILE A 79 3.49 -18.95 -3.60
CA ILE A 79 2.65 -19.88 -4.37
C ILE A 79 1.24 -19.35 -4.51
N GLY A 80 0.67 -18.81 -3.43
CA GLY A 80 -0.68 -18.25 -3.45
C GLY A 80 -1.38 -18.31 -2.11
N ARG A 81 -2.61 -17.80 -2.14
CA ARG A 81 -3.52 -17.73 -0.98
C ARG A 81 -4.68 -18.68 -1.16
N THR A 82 -5.09 -19.34 -0.07
CA THR A 82 -6.24 -20.24 -0.04
C THR A 82 -7.07 -19.94 1.20
N GLN A 83 -8.38 -19.75 1.02
CA GLN A 83 -9.31 -19.69 2.14
C GLN A 83 -9.55 -21.12 2.64
N VAL A 84 -9.27 -21.36 3.92
CA VAL A 84 -9.46 -22.66 4.58
C VAL A 84 -10.88 -22.78 5.13
N ASN A 85 -11.36 -21.72 5.77
CA ASN A 85 -12.73 -21.56 6.28
C ASN A 85 -13.05 -20.07 6.48
N GLU A 86 -14.15 -19.72 7.12
CA GLU A 86 -14.57 -18.33 7.34
C GLU A 86 -13.58 -17.53 8.19
N ASP A 87 -12.93 -18.18 9.15
CA ASP A 87 -12.03 -17.56 10.11
C ASP A 87 -10.55 -17.77 9.79
N GLN A 88 -10.24 -18.52 8.72
CA GLN A 88 -8.89 -18.94 8.44
C GLN A 88 -8.55 -18.91 6.96
N THR A 89 -7.48 -18.21 6.65
CA THR A 89 -6.85 -18.14 5.33
C THR A 89 -5.39 -18.54 5.46
N LYS A 90 -4.81 -19.12 4.42
CA LYS A 90 -3.38 -19.43 4.39
C LYS A 90 -2.69 -18.84 3.17
N ASP A 91 -1.48 -18.35 3.36
CA ASP A 91 -0.50 -18.04 2.33
C ASP A 91 0.55 -19.15 2.28
N VAL A 92 0.94 -19.53 1.09
CA VAL A 92 1.92 -20.61 0.86
C VAL A 92 3.14 -20.07 0.16
N PHE A 93 4.31 -20.35 0.72
CA PHE A 93 5.62 -20.02 0.18
C PHE A 93 6.41 -21.30 -0.06
N ARG A 94 7.17 -21.33 -1.14
CA ARG A 94 8.00 -22.47 -1.51
C ARG A 94 9.46 -22.05 -1.60
N VAL A 95 10.33 -22.98 -1.23
CA VAL A 95 11.77 -22.80 -1.32
C VAL A 95 12.44 -24.10 -1.77
N THR A 96 13.59 -24.01 -2.40
CA THR A 96 14.51 -25.15 -2.60
C THR A 96 15.55 -25.12 -1.49
N VAL A 97 15.59 -26.16 -0.68
CA VAL A 97 16.57 -26.36 0.40
C VAL A 97 17.73 -27.19 -0.12
N LYS A 98 18.94 -26.73 0.15
CA LYS A 98 20.17 -27.47 -0.16
C LYS A 98 20.97 -27.69 1.12
N GLU A 99 21.04 -28.95 1.54
CA GLU A 99 21.83 -29.43 2.69
C GLU A 99 22.97 -30.31 2.18
N GLY A 100 24.19 -29.77 2.17
CA GLY A 100 25.34 -30.48 1.60
C GLY A 100 25.11 -30.85 0.13
N SER A 101 25.05 -32.17 -0.17
CA SER A 101 24.75 -32.70 -1.51
C SER A 101 23.26 -32.96 -1.76
N THR A 102 22.41 -32.88 -0.73
CA THR A 102 20.98 -33.15 -0.83
C THR A 102 20.23 -31.89 -1.21
N ARG A 103 19.23 -32.03 -2.12
CA ARG A 103 18.37 -30.95 -2.56
C ARG A 103 16.90 -31.40 -2.54
N PHE A 104 16.02 -30.59 -1.95
CA PHE A 104 14.59 -30.87 -1.91
C PHE A 104 13.79 -29.56 -1.87
N ALA A 105 12.49 -29.65 -2.12
CA ALA A 105 11.58 -28.53 -1.95
C ALA A 105 10.94 -28.55 -0.56
N ALA A 106 10.69 -27.37 -0.01
CA ALA A 106 9.94 -27.20 1.22
C ALA A 106 8.88 -26.10 1.06
N HIS A 107 7.82 -26.19 1.86
CA HIS A 107 6.79 -25.16 1.98
C HIS A 107 6.81 -24.55 3.37
N ALA A 108 6.49 -23.24 3.44
CA ALA A 108 6.02 -22.57 4.63
C ALA A 108 4.57 -22.13 4.38
N GLU A 109 3.66 -22.55 5.22
CA GLU A 109 2.25 -22.14 5.21
C GLU A 109 1.98 -21.22 6.39
N ILE A 110 1.53 -19.99 6.11
CA ILE A 110 1.14 -19.01 7.10
C ILE A 110 -0.37 -18.95 7.19
N TYR A 111 -0.92 -19.32 8.34
CA TYR A 111 -2.34 -19.29 8.64
C TYR A 111 -2.69 -18.04 9.42
N PHE A 112 -3.69 -17.31 8.98
CA PHE A 112 -4.13 -16.06 9.61
C PHE A 112 -5.63 -15.84 9.44
N HIS A 113 -6.19 -14.98 10.30
CA HIS A 113 -7.60 -14.59 10.23
C HIS A 113 -7.80 -13.57 9.09
N PRO A 114 -8.72 -13.82 8.13
CA PRO A 114 -8.85 -13.03 6.90
C PRO A 114 -9.25 -11.57 7.13
N VAL A 115 -10.01 -11.29 8.18
CA VAL A 115 -10.51 -9.93 8.47
C VAL A 115 -9.55 -9.14 9.36
N THR A 116 -9.04 -9.76 10.43
CA THR A 116 -8.18 -9.07 11.40
C THR A 116 -6.70 -9.12 11.05
N GLY A 117 -6.30 -10.03 10.16
CA GLY A 117 -4.89 -10.30 9.84
C GLY A 117 -4.11 -10.93 11.00
N HIS A 118 -4.81 -11.45 12.02
CA HIS A 118 -4.13 -12.07 13.16
C HIS A 118 -3.50 -13.40 12.77
N LEU A 119 -2.20 -13.56 13.08
CA LEU A 119 -1.47 -14.80 12.83
C LEU A 119 -2.02 -15.92 13.71
N ILE A 120 -2.34 -17.07 13.10
CA ILE A 120 -2.81 -18.26 13.78
C ILE A 120 -1.68 -19.26 13.96
N SER A 121 -1.00 -19.64 12.87
CA SER A 121 0.14 -20.57 12.91
C SER A 121 1.03 -20.42 11.67
N ILE A 122 2.25 -20.94 11.81
CA ILE A 122 3.19 -21.14 10.70
C ILE A 122 3.58 -22.61 10.69
N ASN A 123 3.43 -23.27 9.57
CA ASN A 123 3.78 -24.67 9.38
C ASN A 123 4.84 -24.78 8.28
N VAL A 124 5.94 -25.48 8.57
CA VAL A 124 6.99 -25.77 7.61
C VAL A 124 7.05 -27.27 7.39
N PHE A 125 7.16 -27.68 6.15
CA PHE A 125 7.28 -29.11 5.81
C PHE A 125 8.01 -29.32 4.49
N ARG A 126 8.71 -30.43 4.44
CA ARG A 126 9.37 -30.94 3.23
C ARG A 126 8.37 -31.57 2.27
N LEU A 127 8.56 -31.34 0.96
CA LEU A 127 7.78 -31.95 -0.13
C LEU A 127 8.42 -33.24 -0.64
#